data_9ec5d757ddd2304b5eb81487c1387278
#
_entry.id   9ec5d757ddd2304b5eb81487c1387278
#
_cell.length_a   1.000
_cell.length_b   1.000
_cell.length_c   1.000
_cell.angle_alpha   90.00
_cell.angle_beta   90.00
_cell.angle_gamma   90.00
#
_symmetry.space_group_name_H-M   'P 1'
#
loop_
_entity.id
_entity.type
_entity.pdbx_description
1 polymer ?
#
loop_
_entity_poly.entity_id
_entity_poly.type
_entity_poly.pdbx_seq_one_letter_code
_entity_poly.pdbx_strand_id
1 'polypeptide(L)'
;MAADEILNQDIAEKLQISRPTVQLWRQRFLSLRLTGLEKDAPRPGRFPRILQSKISSVVEATLHTTPPNATHWSTRSMAQAQNLSEATIRRIWHRHNLKPHLVETFKLSRDKRFVEKLHDVVGLYLNPPDKALVLCVDEKSQIQALERTRPSTPLRPGITARQTHDYTRHGTTTLFAALSMIDGRVIGDCMPRHRHQEFIRFLQIINVKTPTDLDLHLIVDNYGTHKHKRVQSWLKHHPRFHLHFVPTSSSWLNMVERWFGEITSKRIRRGSFKNVPDLITAIMQYIENHNQNPQIFIWSASVERIMSKISKCQEALDAPH
;
A
#
# COMPACT_ATOMS: atom_id res chain seq x y z
N MET A 1 -40.03 -15.00 -45.77
CA MET A 1 -40.78 -13.77 -46.08
C MET A 1 -39.91 -12.70 -46.79
N ALA A 2 -38.85 -12.20 -46.20
CA ALA A 2 -38.02 -11.19 -46.88
C ALA A 2 -37.20 -11.77 -48.06
N ALA A 3 -36.85 -13.04 -48.01
CA ALA A 3 -36.19 -13.79 -49.12
C ALA A 3 -37.19 -14.15 -50.24
N ASP A 4 -38.47 -14.14 -49.95
CA ASP A 4 -39.53 -14.51 -50.90
C ASP A 4 -40.13 -13.25 -51.60
N GLU A 5 -39.38 -12.15 -51.62
CA GLU A 5 -39.71 -10.85 -52.25
C GLU A 5 -41.01 -10.19 -51.73
N ILE A 6 -41.55 -10.60 -50.58
CA ILE A 6 -42.74 -10.02 -49.96
C ILE A 6 -42.45 -8.55 -49.61
N LEU A 7 -43.44 -7.67 -49.86
CA LEU A 7 -43.33 -6.25 -49.56
C LEU A 7 -43.20 -5.99 -48.05
N ASN A 8 -42.45 -4.95 -47.70
CA ASN A 8 -42.26 -4.59 -46.28
C ASN A 8 -43.57 -4.29 -45.55
N GLN A 9 -44.59 -3.86 -46.22
CA GLN A 9 -45.90 -3.58 -45.67
C GLN A 9 -46.61 -4.88 -45.28
N ASP A 10 -46.62 -5.89 -46.13
CA ASP A 10 -47.26 -7.19 -45.90
C ASP A 10 -46.53 -7.97 -44.79
N ILE A 11 -45.19 -7.82 -44.72
CA ILE A 11 -44.42 -8.38 -43.62
C ILE A 11 -44.77 -7.69 -42.30
N ALA A 12 -44.90 -6.37 -42.29
CA ALA A 12 -45.26 -5.57 -41.10
C ALA A 12 -46.68 -5.97 -40.57
N GLU A 13 -47.65 -6.10 -41.45
CA GLU A 13 -49.00 -6.55 -41.10
C GLU A 13 -49.00 -7.97 -40.54
N LYS A 14 -48.33 -8.90 -41.23
CA LYS A 14 -48.25 -10.30 -40.83
C LYS A 14 -47.57 -10.53 -39.49
N LEU A 15 -46.54 -9.72 -39.17
CA LEU A 15 -45.81 -9.81 -37.93
C LEU A 15 -46.29 -8.83 -36.84
N GLN A 16 -47.32 -8.03 -37.10
CA GLN A 16 -47.86 -7.00 -36.22
C GLN A 16 -46.79 -6.02 -35.68
N ILE A 17 -45.86 -5.64 -36.54
CA ILE A 17 -44.77 -4.66 -36.28
C ILE A 17 -44.84 -3.49 -37.24
N SER A 18 -44.13 -2.41 -36.90
CA SER A 18 -44.12 -1.23 -37.79
C SER A 18 -43.28 -1.48 -39.08
N ARG A 19 -43.74 -0.92 -40.21
CA ARG A 19 -42.98 -0.95 -41.48
C ARG A 19 -41.51 -0.47 -41.33
N PRO A 20 -41.22 0.63 -40.58
CA PRO A 20 -39.82 1.03 -40.30
C PRO A 20 -39.01 -0.05 -39.62
N THR A 21 -39.61 -0.81 -38.67
CA THR A 21 -38.94 -1.92 -38.00
C THR A 21 -38.54 -3.02 -38.99
N VAL A 22 -39.40 -3.41 -39.91
CA VAL A 22 -39.08 -4.38 -40.97
C VAL A 22 -37.92 -3.87 -41.85
N GLN A 23 -38.01 -2.60 -42.25
CA GLN A 23 -36.96 -1.99 -43.08
C GLN A 23 -35.60 -1.95 -42.36
N LEU A 24 -35.59 -1.61 -41.04
CA LEU A 24 -34.40 -1.57 -40.21
C LEU A 24 -33.68 -2.94 -40.18
N TRP A 25 -34.46 -4.00 -39.87
CA TRP A 25 -33.89 -5.34 -39.73
C TRP A 25 -33.43 -5.91 -41.08
N ARG A 26 -34.15 -5.64 -42.17
CA ARG A 26 -33.69 -6.00 -43.56
C ARG A 26 -32.39 -5.30 -43.93
N GLN A 27 -32.26 -4.01 -43.64
CA GLN A 27 -31.07 -3.25 -43.90
C GLN A 27 -29.87 -3.72 -43.07
N ARG A 28 -30.08 -4.05 -41.82
CA ARG A 28 -29.07 -4.64 -40.95
C ARG A 28 -28.60 -6.01 -41.44
N PHE A 29 -29.53 -6.84 -41.86
CA PHE A 29 -29.15 -8.14 -42.43
C PHE A 29 -28.39 -7.99 -43.75
N LEU A 30 -28.78 -7.08 -44.63
CA LEU A 30 -28.04 -6.83 -45.85
C LEU A 30 -26.61 -6.35 -45.64
N SER A 31 -26.40 -5.49 -44.64
CA SER A 31 -25.08 -4.93 -44.31
C SER A 31 -24.21 -5.83 -43.44
N LEU A 32 -24.77 -6.51 -42.46
CA LEU A 32 -24.04 -7.23 -41.42
C LEU A 32 -24.35 -8.74 -41.34
N ARG A 33 -25.25 -9.23 -42.19
CA ARG A 33 -25.71 -10.63 -42.19
C ARG A 33 -26.25 -11.03 -40.81
N LEU A 34 -25.95 -12.24 -40.33
CA LEU A 34 -26.46 -12.78 -39.08
C LEU A 34 -26.03 -11.94 -37.87
N THR A 35 -24.82 -11.40 -37.86
CA THR A 35 -24.33 -10.56 -36.74
C THR A 35 -25.14 -9.28 -36.56
N GLY A 36 -25.80 -8.77 -37.62
CA GLY A 36 -26.69 -7.62 -37.53
C GLY A 36 -28.03 -7.92 -36.86
N LEU A 37 -28.40 -9.20 -36.75
CA LEU A 37 -29.63 -9.67 -36.10
C LEU A 37 -29.45 -10.10 -34.62
N GLU A 38 -28.24 -10.47 -34.25
CA GLU A 38 -27.94 -10.98 -32.87
C GLU A 38 -28.06 -9.91 -31.80
N LYS A 39 -27.72 -8.67 -32.12
CA LYS A 39 -27.71 -7.56 -31.15
C LYS A 39 -28.25 -6.28 -31.78
N ASP A 40 -28.94 -5.47 -30.96
CA ASP A 40 -29.29 -4.11 -31.34
C ASP A 40 -28.03 -3.26 -31.57
N ALA A 41 -28.11 -2.33 -32.53
CA ALA A 41 -27.05 -1.36 -32.73
C ALA A 41 -26.87 -0.54 -31.44
N PRO A 42 -25.60 -0.26 -31.02
CA PRO A 42 -25.34 0.58 -29.87
C PRO A 42 -26.04 1.93 -30.07
N ARG A 43 -26.89 2.30 -29.12
CA ARG A 43 -27.56 3.61 -29.17
C ARG A 43 -26.51 4.69 -28.96
N PRO A 44 -26.52 5.78 -29.76
CA PRO A 44 -25.66 6.92 -29.49
C PRO A 44 -25.95 7.43 -28.08
N GLY A 45 -24.96 7.39 -27.20
CA GLY A 45 -25.07 7.90 -25.84
C GLY A 45 -25.33 9.42 -25.84
N ARG A 46 -25.62 9.95 -24.65
CA ARG A 46 -25.79 11.42 -24.48
C ARG A 46 -24.49 12.11 -24.90
N PHE A 47 -24.58 13.11 -25.76
CA PHE A 47 -23.43 13.94 -26.15
C PHE A 47 -22.75 14.56 -24.91
N PRO A 48 -21.41 14.51 -24.84
CA PRO A 48 -20.67 15.14 -23.75
C PRO A 48 -21.03 16.63 -23.65
N ARG A 49 -21.54 17.07 -22.51
CA ARG A 49 -21.87 18.50 -22.28
C ARG A 49 -20.64 19.38 -22.12
N ILE A 50 -19.47 18.78 -21.87
CA ILE A 50 -18.23 19.47 -21.61
C ILE A 50 -17.30 19.21 -22.77
N LEU A 51 -16.83 20.27 -23.38
CA LEU A 51 -15.88 20.21 -24.50
C LEU A 51 -14.56 19.58 -24.06
N GLN A 52 -13.93 18.84 -24.94
CA GLN A 52 -12.62 18.22 -24.69
C GLN A 52 -11.55 19.27 -24.33
N SER A 53 -11.58 20.44 -24.98
CA SER A 53 -10.67 21.55 -24.64
C SER A 53 -10.79 22.02 -23.19
N LYS A 54 -12.02 22.00 -22.64
CA LYS A 54 -12.23 22.36 -21.23
C LYS A 54 -11.71 21.27 -20.27
N ILE A 55 -11.81 19.99 -20.66
CA ILE A 55 -11.21 18.87 -19.91
C ILE A 55 -9.70 19.02 -19.90
N SER A 56 -9.08 19.29 -21.06
CA SER A 56 -7.62 19.53 -21.17
C SER A 56 -7.19 20.72 -20.31
N SER A 57 -7.93 21.81 -20.31
CA SER A 57 -7.64 22.98 -19.43
C SER A 57 -7.65 22.64 -17.94
N VAL A 58 -8.59 21.80 -17.48
CA VAL A 58 -8.62 21.31 -16.08
C VAL A 58 -7.40 20.45 -15.77
N VAL A 59 -7.02 19.54 -16.68
CA VAL A 59 -5.85 18.68 -16.52
C VAL A 59 -4.56 19.51 -16.43
N GLU A 60 -4.35 20.40 -17.39
CA GLU A 60 -3.20 21.31 -17.45
C GLU A 60 -3.10 22.17 -16.16
N ALA A 61 -4.21 22.81 -15.77
CA ALA A 61 -4.22 23.59 -14.56
C ALA A 61 -3.89 22.76 -13.32
N THR A 62 -4.37 21.49 -13.26
CA THR A 62 -4.07 20.59 -12.14
C THR A 62 -2.60 20.20 -12.06
N LEU A 63 -1.95 20.00 -13.21
CA LEU A 63 -0.55 19.53 -13.30
C LEU A 63 0.47 20.67 -13.11
N HIS A 64 0.19 21.84 -13.67
CA HIS A 64 1.20 22.89 -13.84
C HIS A 64 0.92 24.18 -13.07
N THR A 65 -0.19 24.25 -12.33
CA THR A 65 -0.53 25.44 -11.53
C THR A 65 -0.97 25.09 -10.12
N THR A 66 -0.89 26.06 -9.23
CA THR A 66 -1.40 25.95 -7.85
C THR A 66 -2.43 27.04 -7.59
N PRO A 67 -3.40 26.83 -6.70
CA PRO A 67 -4.32 27.89 -6.29
C PRO A 67 -3.58 28.95 -5.46
N PRO A 68 -4.02 30.22 -5.47
CA PRO A 68 -3.31 31.31 -4.82
C PRO A 68 -3.03 31.10 -3.32
N ASN A 69 -3.93 30.43 -2.62
CA ASN A 69 -3.89 30.29 -1.16
C ASN A 69 -3.71 28.84 -0.68
N ALA A 70 -3.25 27.93 -1.53
CA ALA A 70 -3.01 26.54 -1.15
C ALA A 70 -1.91 25.91 -2.00
N THR A 71 -1.30 24.85 -1.48
CA THR A 71 -0.22 24.11 -2.14
C THR A 71 -0.71 23.16 -3.25
N HIS A 72 -2.00 22.89 -3.30
CA HIS A 72 -2.59 21.98 -4.28
C HIS A 72 -4.07 22.28 -4.52
N TRP A 73 -4.57 21.88 -5.67
CA TRP A 73 -5.96 22.04 -6.02
C TRP A 73 -6.88 21.10 -5.25
N SER A 74 -7.96 21.62 -4.67
CA SER A 74 -9.11 20.87 -4.21
C SER A 74 -10.17 20.79 -5.31
N THR A 75 -11.12 19.84 -5.23
CA THR A 75 -12.25 19.80 -6.17
C THR A 75 -13.04 21.10 -6.17
N ARG A 76 -13.18 21.75 -5.00
CA ARG A 76 -13.91 23.00 -4.84
C ARG A 76 -13.17 24.17 -5.47
N SER A 77 -11.89 24.36 -5.17
CA SER A 77 -11.11 25.47 -5.72
C SER A 77 -10.94 25.35 -7.24
N MET A 78 -10.73 24.14 -7.78
CA MET A 78 -10.66 23.91 -9.21
C MET A 78 -12.03 24.11 -9.90
N ALA A 79 -13.12 23.70 -9.26
CA ALA A 79 -14.47 23.93 -9.75
C ALA A 79 -14.78 25.44 -9.92
N GLN A 80 -14.41 26.23 -8.91
CA GLN A 80 -14.54 27.69 -8.95
C GLN A 80 -13.65 28.31 -10.04
N ALA A 81 -12.38 27.94 -10.11
CA ALA A 81 -11.42 28.49 -11.10
C ALA A 81 -11.81 28.14 -12.55
N GLN A 82 -12.40 26.97 -12.76
CA GLN A 82 -12.77 26.50 -14.11
C GLN A 82 -14.26 26.69 -14.46
N ASN A 83 -15.04 27.27 -13.55
CA ASN A 83 -16.51 27.45 -13.69
C ASN A 83 -17.22 26.12 -14.04
N LEU A 84 -16.94 25.10 -13.26
CA LEU A 84 -17.50 23.75 -13.37
C LEU A 84 -18.03 23.28 -12.01
N SER A 85 -18.86 22.23 -11.99
CA SER A 85 -19.26 21.62 -10.73
C SER A 85 -18.13 20.77 -10.13
N GLU A 86 -18.08 20.66 -8.80
CA GLU A 86 -17.12 19.78 -8.10
C GLU A 86 -17.24 18.31 -8.56
N ALA A 87 -18.48 17.84 -8.81
CA ALA A 87 -18.72 16.51 -9.32
C ALA A 87 -18.10 16.27 -10.72
N THR A 88 -18.04 17.33 -11.54
CA THR A 88 -17.38 17.31 -12.85
C THR A 88 -15.87 17.22 -12.69
N ILE A 89 -15.27 18.06 -11.83
CA ILE A 89 -13.83 18.03 -11.55
C ILE A 89 -13.43 16.64 -11.02
N ARG A 90 -14.21 16.09 -10.08
CA ARG A 90 -13.95 14.75 -9.53
C ARG A 90 -13.96 13.67 -10.61
N ARG A 91 -14.90 13.72 -11.57
CA ARG A 91 -14.97 12.79 -12.70
C ARG A 91 -13.80 12.94 -13.65
N ILE A 92 -13.37 14.17 -13.95
CA ILE A 92 -12.20 14.45 -14.79
C ILE A 92 -10.95 13.89 -14.11
N TRP A 93 -10.70 14.25 -12.85
CA TRP A 93 -9.54 13.76 -12.10
C TRP A 93 -9.50 12.24 -11.98
N HIS A 94 -10.64 11.61 -11.71
CA HIS A 94 -10.73 10.14 -11.67
C HIS A 94 -10.41 9.51 -13.02
N ARG A 95 -10.95 10.06 -14.12
CA ARG A 95 -10.69 9.56 -15.48
C ARG A 95 -9.22 9.69 -15.89
N HIS A 96 -8.55 10.75 -15.46
CA HIS A 96 -7.14 11.02 -15.74
C HIS A 96 -6.20 10.54 -14.62
N ASN A 97 -6.71 9.81 -13.62
CA ASN A 97 -5.95 9.32 -12.46
C ASN A 97 -5.19 10.43 -11.70
N LEU A 98 -5.74 11.64 -11.66
CA LEU A 98 -5.14 12.78 -10.96
C LEU A 98 -5.57 12.78 -9.48
N LYS A 99 -4.61 12.90 -8.58
CA LYS A 99 -4.81 12.87 -7.13
C LYS A 99 -4.03 14.01 -6.46
N PRO A 100 -4.36 15.30 -6.72
CA PRO A 100 -3.57 16.43 -6.24
C PRO A 100 -3.51 16.55 -4.70
N HIS A 101 -4.41 15.88 -3.98
CA HIS A 101 -4.45 15.83 -2.51
C HIS A 101 -3.51 14.79 -1.90
N LEU A 102 -2.88 13.95 -2.72
CA LEU A 102 -1.93 12.93 -2.26
C LEU A 102 -0.52 13.35 -2.64
N VAL A 103 0.36 13.31 -1.63
CA VAL A 103 1.81 13.46 -1.82
C VAL A 103 2.47 12.21 -1.28
N GLU A 104 3.18 11.52 -2.14
CA GLU A 104 4.02 10.39 -1.75
C GLU A 104 5.44 10.89 -1.56
N THR A 105 5.98 10.71 -0.36
CA THR A 105 7.37 11.02 -0.09
C THR A 105 8.24 9.84 -0.47
N PHE A 106 9.30 10.09 -1.20
CA PHE A 106 10.30 9.08 -1.52
C PHE A 106 11.71 9.63 -1.28
N LYS A 107 12.65 8.74 -1.02
CA LYS A 107 14.07 9.06 -0.91
C LYS A 107 14.86 8.03 -1.70
N LEU A 108 15.62 8.48 -2.67
CA LEU A 108 16.57 7.62 -3.38
C LEU A 108 17.75 7.28 -2.47
N SER A 109 18.11 6.01 -2.45
CA SER A 109 19.27 5.54 -1.71
C SER A 109 20.56 6.10 -2.32
N ARG A 110 21.47 6.55 -1.47
CA ARG A 110 22.85 6.92 -1.85
C ARG A 110 23.86 5.83 -1.46
N ASP A 111 23.38 4.63 -1.18
CA ASP A 111 24.23 3.50 -0.81
C ASP A 111 25.05 3.05 -2.03
N LYS A 112 26.37 3.09 -1.93
CA LYS A 112 27.27 2.67 -3.01
C LYS A 112 27.12 1.18 -3.38
N ARG A 113 26.65 0.36 -2.43
CA ARG A 113 26.41 -1.08 -2.60
C ARG A 113 24.91 -1.38 -2.74
N PHE A 114 24.13 -0.43 -3.26
CA PHE A 114 22.68 -0.57 -3.33
C PHE A 114 22.25 -1.82 -4.08
N VAL A 115 22.78 -2.02 -5.28
CA VAL A 115 22.40 -3.15 -6.17
C VAL A 115 22.77 -4.49 -5.54
N GLU A 116 23.96 -4.60 -4.98
CA GLU A 116 24.45 -5.82 -4.31
C GLU A 116 23.54 -6.21 -3.13
N LYS A 117 23.24 -5.26 -2.24
CA LYS A 117 22.36 -5.49 -1.09
C LYS A 117 20.89 -5.76 -1.51
N LEU A 118 20.44 -5.13 -2.60
CA LEU A 118 19.12 -5.38 -3.16
C LEU A 118 19.02 -6.83 -3.66
N HIS A 119 20.03 -7.31 -4.40
CA HIS A 119 20.07 -8.70 -4.86
C HIS A 119 20.10 -9.69 -3.70
N ASP A 120 20.92 -9.42 -2.67
CA ASP A 120 21.03 -10.25 -1.48
C ASP A 120 19.68 -10.38 -0.76
N VAL A 121 19.03 -9.28 -0.43
CA VAL A 121 17.76 -9.27 0.31
C VAL A 121 16.59 -9.82 -0.52
N VAL A 122 16.48 -9.43 -1.80
CA VAL A 122 15.40 -9.94 -2.67
C VAL A 122 15.62 -11.41 -2.99
N GLY A 123 16.87 -11.84 -3.13
CA GLY A 123 17.23 -13.25 -3.28
C GLY A 123 16.70 -14.11 -2.14
N LEU A 124 16.87 -13.67 -0.89
CA LEU A 124 16.35 -14.35 0.30
C LEU A 124 14.81 -14.44 0.33
N TYR A 125 14.12 -13.43 -0.21
CA TYR A 125 12.65 -13.46 -0.28
C TYR A 125 12.12 -14.41 -1.34
N LEU A 126 12.79 -14.48 -2.49
CA LEU A 126 12.32 -15.26 -3.64
C LEU A 126 12.82 -16.71 -3.59
N ASN A 127 14.03 -16.93 -3.07
CA ASN A 127 14.69 -18.22 -3.01
C ASN A 127 15.40 -18.37 -1.66
N PRO A 128 14.66 -18.58 -0.56
CA PRO A 128 15.27 -18.79 0.75
C PRO A 128 16.15 -20.06 0.73
N PRO A 129 17.30 -20.07 1.44
CA PRO A 129 18.15 -21.25 1.51
C PRO A 129 17.43 -22.42 2.18
N ASP A 130 17.76 -23.64 1.76
CA ASP A 130 17.31 -24.86 2.42
C ASP A 130 17.81 -24.90 3.88
N LYS A 131 17.00 -25.45 4.79
CA LYS A 131 17.30 -25.56 6.23
C LYS A 131 17.65 -24.22 6.90
N ALA A 132 17.01 -23.14 6.47
CA ALA A 132 17.18 -21.81 7.03
C ALA A 132 15.85 -21.12 7.33
N LEU A 133 15.86 -20.20 8.31
CA LEU A 133 14.77 -19.27 8.56
C LEU A 133 15.19 -17.88 8.11
N VAL A 134 14.38 -17.25 7.29
CA VAL A 134 14.56 -15.85 6.90
C VAL A 134 13.67 -14.98 7.79
N LEU A 135 14.29 -14.12 8.57
CA LEU A 135 13.64 -13.24 9.54
C LEU A 135 13.88 -11.78 9.17
N CYS A 136 12.82 -11.00 9.05
CA CYS A 136 12.91 -9.54 8.96
C CYS A 136 12.94 -8.95 10.37
N VAL A 137 14.04 -8.32 10.74
CA VAL A 137 14.27 -7.83 12.11
C VAL A 137 14.41 -6.31 12.11
N ASP A 138 13.72 -5.66 13.04
CA ASP A 138 13.79 -4.21 13.22
C ASP A 138 13.26 -3.80 14.61
N GLU A 139 13.43 -2.51 14.96
CA GLU A 139 12.91 -1.94 16.18
C GLU A 139 11.98 -0.74 15.96
N LYS A 140 10.77 -0.86 16.47
CA LYS A 140 9.86 0.26 16.58
C LYS A 140 10.12 1.00 17.89
N SER A 141 10.92 2.07 17.79
CA SER A 141 11.32 2.86 18.96
C SER A 141 10.24 3.84 19.41
N GLN A 142 10.33 4.30 20.66
CA GLN A 142 9.54 5.37 21.26
C GLN A 142 8.02 5.22 21.12
N ILE A 143 7.50 4.01 21.28
CA ILE A 143 6.07 3.79 21.37
C ILE A 143 5.58 4.40 22.69
N GLN A 144 4.67 5.39 22.62
CA GLN A 144 4.22 6.13 23.79
C GLN A 144 3.00 5.46 24.44
N ALA A 145 3.05 5.32 25.76
CA ALA A 145 1.88 5.01 26.57
C ALA A 145 1.04 6.29 26.75
N LEU A 146 -0.02 6.41 25.95
CA LEU A 146 -0.93 7.55 25.96
C LEU A 146 -2.24 7.15 26.67
N GLU A 147 -2.61 7.86 27.72
CA GLU A 147 -3.90 7.74 28.38
C GLU A 147 -4.79 8.90 27.97
N ARG A 148 -5.99 8.63 27.50
CA ARG A 148 -6.97 9.68 27.18
C ARG A 148 -7.54 10.25 28.48
N THR A 149 -7.60 11.59 28.60
CA THR A 149 -8.09 12.29 29.79
C THR A 149 -9.58 12.05 30.07
N ARG A 150 -10.34 11.64 29.04
CA ARG A 150 -11.77 11.31 29.15
C ARG A 150 -12.09 10.03 28.39
N PRO A 151 -13.08 9.24 28.85
CA PRO A 151 -13.57 8.09 28.12
C PRO A 151 -14.05 8.47 26.71
N SER A 152 -13.78 7.59 25.74
CA SER A 152 -14.30 7.75 24.37
C SER A 152 -15.81 7.57 24.34
N THR A 153 -16.54 8.36 23.57
CA THR A 153 -17.95 8.11 23.30
C THR A 153 -18.09 6.95 22.30
N PRO A 154 -18.97 5.98 22.57
CA PRO A 154 -19.12 4.83 21.70
C PRO A 154 -19.71 5.21 20.33
N LEU A 155 -19.45 4.36 19.34
CA LEU A 155 -20.08 4.41 18.03
C LEU A 155 -21.60 4.17 18.17
N ARG A 156 -22.41 4.97 17.46
CA ARG A 156 -23.87 4.80 17.33
C ARG A 156 -24.27 4.93 15.86
N PRO A 157 -25.40 4.36 15.42
CA PRO A 157 -25.89 4.56 14.07
C PRO A 157 -25.97 6.05 13.70
N GLY A 158 -25.31 6.45 12.60
CA GLY A 158 -25.24 7.85 12.14
C GLY A 158 -24.27 8.75 12.92
N ILE A 159 -23.64 8.27 14.01
CA ILE A 159 -22.72 9.06 14.86
C ILE A 159 -21.41 8.30 15.02
N THR A 160 -20.31 8.86 14.54
CA THR A 160 -18.98 8.29 14.72
C THR A 160 -18.55 8.29 16.19
N ALA A 161 -17.74 7.29 16.59
CA ALA A 161 -17.08 7.32 17.90
C ALA A 161 -16.21 8.59 18.01
N ARG A 162 -16.22 9.23 19.18
CA ARG A 162 -15.44 10.43 19.44
C ARG A 162 -14.47 10.18 20.58
N GLN A 163 -13.25 10.68 20.42
CA GLN A 163 -12.22 10.64 21.45
C GLN A 163 -11.76 12.06 21.74
N THR A 164 -11.42 12.32 23.02
CA THR A 164 -10.73 13.58 23.34
C THR A 164 -9.37 13.62 22.64
N HIS A 165 -8.94 14.81 22.24
CA HIS A 165 -7.58 15.02 21.73
C HIS A 165 -6.55 15.15 22.87
N ASP A 166 -7.01 15.44 24.10
CA ASP A 166 -6.15 15.53 25.27
C ASP A 166 -5.72 14.15 25.77
N TYR A 167 -4.46 14.04 26.15
CA TYR A 167 -3.87 12.81 26.65
C TYR A 167 -2.74 13.09 27.66
N THR A 168 -2.55 12.17 28.59
CA THR A 168 -1.41 12.11 29.49
C THR A 168 -0.38 11.13 28.93
N ARG A 169 0.90 11.45 29.04
CA ARG A 169 2.02 10.60 28.62
C ARG A 169 2.63 9.92 29.83
N HIS A 170 2.69 8.59 29.80
CA HIS A 170 3.21 7.77 30.92
C HIS A 170 4.57 7.14 30.62
N GLY A 171 5.24 7.57 29.55
CA GLY A 171 6.54 7.07 29.14
C GLY A 171 6.49 6.31 27.82
N THR A 172 7.62 5.68 27.48
CA THR A 172 7.82 5.02 26.19
C THR A 172 8.42 3.63 26.35
N THR A 173 8.21 2.78 25.35
CA THR A 173 8.92 1.51 25.17
C THR A 173 9.38 1.37 23.72
N THR A 174 10.33 0.47 23.48
CA THR A 174 10.77 0.05 22.14
C THR A 174 10.38 -1.41 21.93
N LEU A 175 9.69 -1.69 20.84
CA LEU A 175 9.38 -3.05 20.43
C LEU A 175 10.44 -3.53 19.43
N PHE A 176 11.18 -4.57 19.78
CA PHE A 176 11.96 -5.38 18.85
C PHE A 176 11.07 -6.46 18.27
N ALA A 177 11.11 -6.66 16.96
CA ALA A 177 10.35 -7.70 16.30
C ALA A 177 11.17 -8.39 15.20
N ALA A 178 10.96 -9.70 15.08
CA ALA A 178 11.48 -10.54 14.02
C ALA A 178 10.28 -11.24 13.35
N LEU A 179 9.99 -10.86 12.11
CA LEU A 179 8.94 -11.44 11.29
C LEU A 179 9.51 -12.57 10.45
N SER A 180 8.97 -13.76 10.61
CA SER A 180 9.32 -14.91 9.78
C SER A 180 8.68 -14.80 8.39
N MET A 181 9.50 -14.94 7.35
CA MET A 181 9.03 -14.89 5.97
C MET A 181 8.40 -16.18 5.50
N ILE A 182 8.58 -17.29 6.23
CA ILE A 182 8.08 -18.61 5.87
C ILE A 182 6.64 -18.80 6.36
N ASP A 183 6.38 -18.52 7.62
CA ASP A 183 5.10 -18.77 8.27
C ASP A 183 4.37 -17.51 8.76
N GLY A 184 4.98 -16.33 8.63
CA GLY A 184 4.40 -15.06 9.03
C GLY A 184 4.34 -14.84 10.54
N ARG A 185 4.91 -15.73 11.36
CA ARG A 185 4.98 -15.56 12.81
C ARG A 185 5.93 -14.44 13.21
N VAL A 186 5.66 -13.84 14.34
CA VAL A 186 6.46 -12.75 14.90
C VAL A 186 7.02 -13.13 16.25
N ILE A 187 8.33 -13.04 16.39
CA ILE A 187 9.01 -13.04 17.68
C ILE A 187 9.16 -11.57 18.09
N GLY A 188 8.66 -11.18 19.25
CA GLY A 188 8.80 -9.81 19.73
C GLY A 188 9.13 -9.75 21.21
N ASP A 189 9.76 -8.64 21.60
CA ASP A 189 9.99 -8.25 23.00
C ASP A 189 10.03 -6.72 23.14
N CYS A 190 9.51 -6.21 24.25
CA CYS A 190 9.52 -4.78 24.56
C CYS A 190 10.66 -4.45 25.50
N MET A 191 11.48 -3.47 25.13
CA MET A 191 12.64 -3.06 25.92
C MET A 191 12.66 -1.53 26.12
N PRO A 192 13.25 -1.01 27.19
CA PRO A 192 13.25 0.43 27.47
C PRO A 192 14.11 1.26 26.50
N ARG A 193 15.06 0.63 25.82
CA ARG A 193 16.01 1.27 24.90
C ARG A 193 16.26 0.39 23.68
N HIS A 194 16.94 0.96 22.66
CA HIS A 194 17.28 0.28 21.40
C HIS A 194 18.79 0.38 21.11
N ARG A 195 19.62 0.05 22.12
CA ARG A 195 21.08 0.02 21.99
C ARG A 195 21.57 -1.38 21.62
N HIS A 196 22.84 -1.53 21.39
CA HIS A 196 23.46 -2.82 21.06
C HIS A 196 23.24 -3.90 22.15
N GLN A 197 23.10 -3.52 23.42
CA GLN A 197 22.82 -4.47 24.51
C GLN A 197 21.42 -5.08 24.35
N GLU A 198 20.43 -4.24 24.11
CA GLU A 198 19.05 -4.67 23.88
C GLU A 198 18.95 -5.48 22.59
N PHE A 199 19.67 -5.11 21.55
CA PHE A 199 19.71 -5.88 20.31
C PHE A 199 20.33 -7.27 20.52
N ILE A 200 21.46 -7.40 21.25
CA ILE A 200 22.05 -8.70 21.59
C ILE A 200 21.08 -9.55 22.39
N ARG A 201 20.40 -8.95 23.38
CA ARG A 201 19.35 -9.64 24.14
C ARG A 201 18.24 -10.16 23.21
N PHE A 202 17.85 -9.38 22.23
CA PHE A 202 16.85 -9.79 21.27
C PHE A 202 17.33 -10.93 20.37
N LEU A 203 18.59 -10.90 19.91
CA LEU A 203 19.20 -12.04 19.20
C LEU A 203 19.23 -13.32 20.05
N GLN A 204 19.47 -13.23 21.35
CA GLN A 204 19.37 -14.36 22.26
C GLN A 204 17.94 -14.92 22.35
N ILE A 205 16.93 -14.04 22.39
CA ILE A 205 15.51 -14.45 22.37
C ILE A 205 15.18 -15.18 21.06
N ILE A 206 15.64 -14.68 19.93
CA ILE A 206 15.48 -15.35 18.62
C ILE A 206 16.15 -16.72 18.68
N ASN A 207 17.38 -16.81 19.21
CA ASN A 207 18.11 -18.06 19.29
C ASN A 207 17.39 -19.15 20.09
N VAL A 208 16.74 -18.75 21.19
CA VAL A 208 15.98 -19.70 22.05
C VAL A 208 14.63 -20.08 21.40
N LYS A 209 14.01 -19.16 20.66
CA LYS A 209 12.66 -19.37 20.09
C LYS A 209 12.66 -20.04 18.71
N THR A 210 13.84 -20.28 18.12
CA THR A 210 13.97 -20.90 16.79
C THR A 210 14.63 -22.26 16.89
N PRO A 211 14.28 -23.24 16.00
CA PRO A 211 14.92 -24.55 15.94
C PRO A 211 16.44 -24.43 15.83
N THR A 212 17.18 -25.27 16.54
CA THR A 212 18.65 -25.18 16.66
C THR A 212 19.40 -25.73 15.43
N ASP A 213 18.72 -26.53 14.63
CA ASP A 213 19.22 -27.16 13.41
C ASP A 213 19.09 -26.31 12.15
N LEU A 214 18.51 -25.11 12.28
CA LEU A 214 18.31 -24.19 11.17
C LEU A 214 19.28 -23.01 11.24
N ASP A 215 19.79 -22.58 10.09
CA ASP A 215 20.46 -21.30 9.94
C ASP A 215 19.48 -20.15 9.99
N LEU A 216 19.92 -19.00 10.49
CA LEU A 216 19.09 -17.83 10.66
C LEU A 216 19.61 -16.68 9.80
N HIS A 217 18.89 -16.37 8.73
CA HIS A 217 19.18 -15.21 7.87
C HIS A 217 18.32 -14.03 8.34
N LEU A 218 18.97 -13.03 8.94
CA LEU A 218 18.32 -11.85 9.51
C LEU A 218 18.49 -10.66 8.56
N ILE A 219 17.39 -10.19 8.03
CA ILE A 219 17.35 -8.95 7.23
C ILE A 219 17.16 -7.79 8.20
N VAL A 220 18.17 -6.91 8.27
CA VAL A 220 18.24 -5.79 9.20
C VAL A 220 18.52 -4.48 8.46
N ASP A 221 18.17 -3.35 9.08
CA ASP A 221 18.52 -2.05 8.56
C ASP A 221 20.02 -1.70 8.77
N ASN A 222 20.45 -0.56 8.22
CA ASN A 222 21.83 -0.09 8.35
C ASN A 222 22.10 0.66 9.66
N TYR A 223 21.29 0.51 10.69
CA TYR A 223 21.46 1.22 11.94
C TYR A 223 22.81 0.86 12.62
N GLY A 224 23.46 1.86 13.21
CA GLY A 224 24.80 1.69 13.79
C GLY A 224 24.88 0.66 14.91
N THR A 225 23.79 0.45 15.63
CA THR A 225 23.64 -0.56 16.68
C THR A 225 23.92 -1.98 16.17
N HIS A 226 23.44 -2.34 14.99
CA HIS A 226 23.59 -3.67 14.39
C HIS A 226 25.05 -3.95 13.98
N LYS A 227 25.86 -2.91 13.75
CA LYS A 227 27.27 -3.00 13.36
C LYS A 227 28.24 -2.84 14.54
N HIS A 228 27.73 -2.70 15.76
CA HIS A 228 28.55 -2.47 16.93
C HIS A 228 29.49 -3.64 17.20
N LYS A 229 30.72 -3.37 17.66
CA LYS A 229 31.77 -4.39 17.90
C LYS A 229 31.29 -5.56 18.78
N ARG A 230 30.49 -5.28 19.82
CA ARG A 230 29.93 -6.32 20.69
C ARG A 230 28.93 -7.23 19.97
N VAL A 231 28.14 -6.70 19.05
CA VAL A 231 27.23 -7.49 18.21
C VAL A 231 28.05 -8.39 17.30
N GLN A 232 29.10 -7.87 16.66
CA GLN A 232 29.99 -8.66 15.81
C GLN A 232 30.70 -9.77 16.61
N SER A 233 31.13 -9.46 17.84
CA SER A 233 31.72 -10.46 18.73
C SER A 233 30.72 -11.56 19.08
N TRP A 234 29.47 -11.20 19.39
CA TRP A 234 28.41 -12.16 19.68
C TRP A 234 28.13 -13.07 18.49
N LEU A 235 28.02 -12.51 17.27
CA LEU A 235 27.80 -13.26 16.03
C LEU A 235 28.91 -14.28 15.73
N LYS A 236 30.16 -13.95 16.03
CA LYS A 236 31.29 -14.91 15.88
C LYS A 236 31.13 -16.18 16.71
N HIS A 237 30.43 -16.09 17.86
CA HIS A 237 30.14 -17.25 18.72
C HIS A 237 28.79 -17.91 18.39
N HIS A 238 28.06 -17.38 17.41
CA HIS A 238 26.73 -17.89 16.97
C HIS A 238 26.72 -18.01 15.44
N PRO A 239 27.47 -18.97 14.86
CA PRO A 239 27.71 -19.06 13.41
C PRO A 239 26.46 -19.29 12.59
N ARG A 240 25.37 -19.77 13.20
CA ARG A 240 24.07 -19.92 12.52
C ARG A 240 23.37 -18.60 12.19
N PHE A 241 23.86 -17.44 12.70
CA PHE A 241 23.27 -16.13 12.46
C PHE A 241 23.99 -15.40 11.32
N HIS A 242 23.28 -15.12 10.25
CA HIS A 242 23.74 -14.40 9.07
C HIS A 242 22.98 -13.08 8.94
N LEU A 243 23.66 -11.93 9.05
CA LEU A 243 23.02 -10.62 8.92
C LEU A 243 23.11 -10.10 7.49
N HIS A 244 21.97 -9.72 6.94
CA HIS A 244 21.80 -9.13 5.62
C HIS A 244 21.31 -7.70 5.76
N PHE A 245 22.11 -6.73 5.32
CA PHE A 245 21.78 -5.32 5.51
C PHE A 245 21.01 -4.77 4.31
N VAL A 246 19.83 -4.21 4.54
CA VAL A 246 19.14 -3.45 3.49
C VAL A 246 19.96 -2.22 3.09
N PRO A 247 19.81 -1.70 1.85
CA PRO A 247 20.46 -0.46 1.45
C PRO A 247 20.03 0.71 2.34
N THR A 248 20.92 1.68 2.54
CA THR A 248 20.59 2.89 3.31
C THR A 248 19.36 3.61 2.73
N SER A 249 18.48 4.08 3.58
CA SER A 249 17.20 4.71 3.18
C SER A 249 16.26 3.80 2.38
N SER A 250 16.30 2.50 2.63
CA SER A 250 15.47 1.49 1.95
C SER A 250 14.77 0.56 2.94
N SER A 251 14.25 1.11 4.06
CA SER A 251 13.49 0.34 5.07
C SER A 251 12.27 -0.39 4.48
N TRP A 252 11.72 0.10 3.37
CA TRP A 252 10.65 -0.56 2.63
C TRP A 252 11.01 -1.98 2.13
N LEU A 253 12.29 -2.32 2.06
CA LEU A 253 12.78 -3.69 1.80
C LEU A 253 12.67 -4.59 3.03
N ASN A 254 12.56 -4.03 4.24
CA ASN A 254 12.40 -4.82 5.46
C ASN A 254 10.90 -5.03 5.74
N MET A 255 10.42 -6.25 5.51
CA MET A 255 8.98 -6.56 5.58
C MET A 255 8.38 -6.40 6.99
N VAL A 256 9.17 -6.40 8.05
CA VAL A 256 8.67 -6.15 9.41
C VAL A 256 8.12 -4.72 9.57
N GLU A 257 8.58 -3.76 8.78
CA GLU A 257 8.05 -2.40 8.78
C GLU A 257 6.56 -2.35 8.39
N ARG A 258 6.15 -3.19 7.45
CA ARG A 258 4.74 -3.35 7.11
C ARG A 258 3.93 -3.88 8.30
N TRP A 259 4.46 -4.86 9.00
CA TRP A 259 3.83 -5.39 10.21
C TRP A 259 3.77 -4.34 11.34
N PHE A 260 4.80 -3.49 11.49
CA PHE A 260 4.77 -2.35 12.40
C PHE A 260 3.66 -1.34 12.05
N GLY A 261 3.38 -1.14 10.75
CA GLY A 261 2.22 -0.37 10.29
C GLY A 261 0.90 -0.99 10.75
N GLU A 262 0.76 -2.31 10.71
CA GLU A 262 -0.44 -3.02 11.13
C GLU A 262 -0.70 -2.92 12.64
N ILE A 263 0.29 -3.25 13.49
CA ILE A 263 0.11 -3.13 14.95
C ILE A 263 -0.16 -1.69 15.36
N THR A 264 0.48 -0.72 14.68
CA THR A 264 0.24 0.70 14.93
C THR A 264 -1.21 1.08 14.66
N SER A 265 -1.74 0.71 13.51
CA SER A 265 -3.10 1.05 13.09
C SER A 265 -4.17 0.29 13.87
N LYS A 266 -3.94 -1.00 14.13
CA LYS A 266 -4.93 -1.91 14.72
C LYS A 266 -4.96 -1.84 16.25
N ARG A 267 -3.83 -1.59 16.93
CA ARG A 267 -3.75 -1.68 18.40
C ARG A 267 -3.25 -0.40 19.08
N ILE A 268 -2.17 0.23 18.56
CA ILE A 268 -1.49 1.32 19.30
C ILE A 268 -2.22 2.65 19.10
N ARG A 269 -2.51 3.04 17.86
CA ARG A 269 -2.97 4.39 17.49
C ARG A 269 -4.25 4.84 18.19
N ARG A 270 -5.18 3.92 18.43
CA ARG A 270 -6.46 4.17 19.11
C ARG A 270 -6.49 3.62 20.52
N GLY A 271 -5.38 3.02 20.99
CA GLY A 271 -5.25 2.52 22.36
C GLY A 271 -5.20 3.65 23.37
N SER A 272 -5.63 3.35 24.60
CA SER A 272 -5.41 4.18 25.78
C SER A 272 -4.72 3.31 26.82
N PHE A 273 -3.58 3.77 27.34
CA PHE A 273 -2.69 2.99 28.21
C PHE A 273 -2.34 3.82 29.44
N LYS A 274 -2.69 3.33 30.62
CA LYS A 274 -2.49 4.02 31.91
C LYS A 274 -1.02 4.09 32.33
N ASN A 275 -0.18 3.22 31.79
CA ASN A 275 1.24 3.13 32.11
C ASN A 275 1.98 2.35 30.99
N VAL A 276 3.31 2.30 31.07
CA VAL A 276 4.12 1.53 30.13
C VAL A 276 3.88 0.02 30.20
N PRO A 277 3.73 -0.62 31.37
CA PRO A 277 3.36 -2.03 31.47
C PRO A 277 2.06 -2.40 30.74
N ASP A 278 1.00 -1.56 30.84
CA ASP A 278 -0.26 -1.77 30.09
C ASP A 278 -0.03 -1.77 28.59
N LEU A 279 0.78 -0.84 28.08
CA LEU A 279 1.17 -0.77 26.68
C LEU A 279 1.92 -2.03 26.26
N ILE A 280 2.91 -2.48 27.04
CA ILE A 280 3.69 -3.70 26.76
C ILE A 280 2.77 -4.92 26.74
N THR A 281 1.89 -5.07 27.70
CA THR A 281 0.90 -6.16 27.75
C THR A 281 0.05 -6.17 26.49
N ALA A 282 -0.45 -5.00 26.07
CA ALA A 282 -1.26 -4.88 24.86
C ALA A 282 -0.50 -5.23 23.56
N ILE A 283 0.79 -4.89 23.49
CA ILE A 283 1.66 -5.24 22.37
C ILE A 283 1.90 -6.75 22.33
N MET A 284 2.29 -7.33 23.47
CA MET A 284 2.57 -8.77 23.55
C MET A 284 1.34 -9.63 23.26
N GLN A 285 0.18 -9.22 23.76
CA GLN A 285 -1.09 -9.88 23.47
C GLN A 285 -1.46 -9.78 21.97
N TYR A 286 -1.17 -8.64 21.31
CA TYR A 286 -1.36 -8.51 19.87
C TYR A 286 -0.46 -9.47 19.08
N ILE A 287 0.80 -9.64 19.49
CA ILE A 287 1.74 -10.60 18.89
C ILE A 287 1.23 -12.03 19.06
N GLU A 288 0.78 -12.39 20.25
CA GLU A 288 0.24 -13.71 20.55
C GLU A 288 -0.98 -14.02 19.67
N ASN A 289 -1.94 -13.10 19.60
CA ASN A 289 -3.12 -13.24 18.75
C ASN A 289 -2.77 -13.33 17.26
N HIS A 290 -1.79 -12.53 16.80
CA HIS A 290 -1.28 -12.60 15.43
C HIS A 290 -0.69 -13.99 15.14
N ASN A 291 0.07 -14.56 16.08
CA ASN A 291 0.73 -15.85 15.92
C ASN A 291 -0.22 -17.06 15.99
N GLN A 292 -1.47 -16.88 16.44
CA GLN A 292 -2.50 -17.91 16.36
C GLN A 292 -3.00 -18.09 14.92
N ASN A 293 -3.07 -17.00 14.13
CA ASN A 293 -3.45 -17.01 12.72
C ASN A 293 -2.52 -16.09 11.93
N PRO A 294 -1.24 -16.47 11.75
CA PRO A 294 -0.25 -15.60 11.16
C PRO A 294 -0.55 -15.38 9.67
N GLN A 295 -0.31 -14.16 9.20
CA GLN A 295 -0.46 -13.79 7.79
C GLN A 295 0.92 -13.70 7.15
N ILE A 296 1.15 -14.46 6.11
CA ILE A 296 2.41 -14.43 5.36
C ILE A 296 2.43 -13.18 4.48
N PHE A 297 3.50 -12.39 4.60
CA PHE A 297 3.75 -11.26 3.71
C PHE A 297 4.56 -11.74 2.50
N ILE A 298 3.90 -11.85 1.35
CA ILE A 298 4.55 -12.33 0.12
C ILE A 298 5.24 -11.16 -0.57
N TRP A 299 6.54 -11.33 -0.85
CA TRP A 299 7.30 -10.43 -1.70
C TRP A 299 7.13 -10.82 -3.18
N SER A 300 6.72 -9.87 -4.03
CA SER A 300 6.42 -10.15 -5.44
C SER A 300 7.22 -9.31 -6.45
N ALA A 301 8.09 -8.41 -5.97
CA ALA A 301 8.85 -7.53 -6.83
C ALA A 301 10.22 -8.11 -7.14
N SER A 302 10.55 -8.31 -8.43
CA SER A 302 11.91 -8.67 -8.83
C SER A 302 12.86 -7.48 -8.75
N VAL A 303 14.17 -7.76 -8.73
CA VAL A 303 15.22 -6.74 -8.71
C VAL A 303 15.11 -5.82 -9.93
N GLU A 304 14.88 -6.38 -11.13
CA GLU A 304 14.77 -5.65 -12.39
C GLU A 304 13.60 -4.65 -12.34
N ARG A 305 12.46 -5.08 -11.78
CA ARG A 305 11.28 -4.20 -11.60
C ARG A 305 11.58 -3.04 -10.65
N ILE A 306 12.33 -3.30 -9.58
CA ILE A 306 12.74 -2.27 -8.62
C ILE A 306 13.71 -1.30 -9.29
N MET A 307 14.73 -1.80 -9.98
CA MET A 307 15.72 -1.00 -10.68
C MET A 307 15.10 -0.11 -11.75
N SER A 308 14.17 -0.66 -12.56
CA SER A 308 13.42 0.12 -13.56
C SER A 308 12.63 1.27 -12.93
N LYS A 309 12.02 1.07 -11.76
CA LYS A 309 11.33 2.16 -11.03
C LYS A 309 12.30 3.23 -10.53
N ILE A 310 13.44 2.83 -10.01
CA ILE A 310 14.49 3.75 -9.52
C ILE A 310 15.02 4.60 -10.67
N SER A 311 15.35 4.00 -11.83
CA SER A 311 15.79 4.73 -13.01
C SER A 311 14.77 5.78 -13.45
N LYS A 312 13.49 5.40 -13.53
CA LYS A 312 12.40 6.35 -13.84
C LYS A 312 12.29 7.50 -12.84
N CYS A 313 12.50 7.22 -11.55
CA CYS A 313 12.51 8.27 -10.52
C CYS A 313 13.72 9.20 -10.69
N GLN A 314 14.90 8.68 -11.03
CA GLN A 314 16.09 9.48 -11.32
C GLN A 314 15.88 10.36 -12.54
N GLU A 315 15.41 9.79 -13.65
CA GLU A 315 15.07 10.54 -14.88
C GLU A 315 14.08 11.68 -14.60
N ALA A 316 13.05 11.41 -13.78
CA ALA A 316 12.07 12.43 -13.41
C ALA A 316 12.64 13.55 -12.53
N LEU A 317 13.66 13.27 -11.70
CA LEU A 317 14.34 14.27 -10.88
C LEU A 317 15.35 15.10 -11.67
N ASP A 318 15.95 14.51 -12.70
CA ASP A 318 16.96 15.14 -13.56
C ASP A 318 16.32 15.92 -14.72
N ALA A 319 15.01 15.72 -14.97
CA ALA A 319 14.26 16.46 -15.98
C ALA A 319 14.18 17.96 -15.58
N PRO A 320 14.51 18.90 -16.50
CA PRO A 320 14.35 20.31 -16.22
C PRO A 320 12.85 20.64 -16.03
N HIS A 321 12.53 21.29 -14.93
CA HIS A 321 11.18 21.76 -14.56
C HIS A 321 10.85 23.08 -15.23
#